data_8cd34f79441c6e3d53bf865cc1b93741
#
_entry.id   8cd34f79441c6e3d53bf865cc1b93741
#
_cell.length_a   1.000
_cell.length_b   1.000
_cell.length_c   1.000
_cell.angle_alpha   90.00
_cell.angle_beta   90.00
_cell.angle_gamma   90.00
#
_symmetry.space_group_name_H-M   'P 1'
#
loop_
_entity.id
_entity.type
_entity.pdbx_description
1 polymer ?
#
loop_
_entity_poly.entity_id
_entity_poly.type
_entity_poly.pdbx_seq_one_letter_code
_entity_poly.pdbx_strand_id
1 'polypeptide(L)'
;MRRRNTELQARVNGNLELEFGEIKLTSYAGLELFNRYLRTMHFNDRIRSAFRGARLSGDFGVVAMVRLLVGLLVVGGRRLDHVGYVADDPVFLRFCRLQVLPTARTVSRWLTQFTMKTVERLQALNAAVIEHVIPGLRLHTVTVDVDGVVVSTGLKVERAFRGYNPHHRKVPSYYPIMAHLAETTHVLRVKNRSGNVHDGKASLTFLRELWTQLTASATRPAQLRFRMDAAFFRQDVLNWLTARGAGYGIKVPFYHWLDLQQYIRSKPTWTRVGQDVSGFVVPAAATPWGKPLWVAIYRKKVRHRTAKNFQLDLFDPDDGHYEYSAITSNLGFTVANLWYFMAGRGNHEKTIGNLKGGLAFHTVPTMAYAANSAWQQLVILTHNLLTNFQIETGAQPRRRSRKHTTLPLLQTVQTLRFVLFHRAAAFVRPAGKPTLRLANNAATRRLYSRLQHALARAA
;
A
#
# COMPACT_ATOMS: atom_id res chain seq x y z
N MET A 1 -13.12 14.40 36.82
CA MET A 1 -12.85 15.57 37.67
C MET A 1 -12.87 16.81 36.77
N ARG A 2 -13.77 17.77 37.03
CA ARG A 2 -13.89 19.00 36.22
C ARG A 2 -12.81 19.97 36.72
N ARG A 3 -11.87 20.38 35.88
CA ARG A 3 -10.83 21.35 36.26
C ARG A 3 -11.43 22.71 36.49
N ARG A 4 -10.94 23.47 37.48
CA ARG A 4 -11.37 24.83 37.76
C ARG A 4 -10.93 25.76 36.62
N ASN A 5 -11.74 26.77 36.31
CA ASN A 5 -11.44 27.74 35.24
C ASN A 5 -10.07 28.43 35.42
N THR A 6 -9.65 28.66 36.67
CA THR A 6 -8.34 29.23 37.00
C THR A 6 -7.17 28.33 36.58
N GLU A 7 -7.33 26.97 36.61
CA GLU A 7 -6.31 26.03 36.14
C GLU A 7 -6.25 25.96 34.61
N LEU A 8 -7.37 26.23 33.94
CA LEU A 8 -7.46 26.25 32.46
C LEU A 8 -6.92 27.54 31.87
N GLN A 9 -6.93 28.65 32.65
CA GLN A 9 -6.46 29.96 32.25
C GLN A 9 -5.06 30.29 32.76
N ALA A 10 -4.32 29.29 33.30
CA ALA A 10 -2.94 29.48 33.69
C ALA A 10 -2.14 30.02 32.51
N ARG A 11 -1.62 31.23 32.64
CA ARG A 11 -0.83 31.88 31.58
C ARG A 11 0.49 31.14 31.42
N VAL A 12 0.77 30.64 30.21
CA VAL A 12 2.12 30.31 29.79
C VAL A 12 2.78 31.65 29.45
N ASN A 13 3.58 32.17 30.34
CA ASN A 13 4.18 33.50 30.23
C ASN A 13 5.61 33.41 29.68
N GLY A 14 5.96 34.36 28.87
CA GLY A 14 7.31 34.63 28.38
C GLY A 14 7.70 33.84 27.13
N ASN A 15 8.69 34.36 26.45
CA ASN A 15 9.38 33.66 25.36
C ASN A 15 10.34 32.64 25.98
N LEU A 16 10.48 31.47 25.33
CA LEU A 16 11.48 30.49 25.71
C LEU A 16 12.83 30.89 25.10
N GLU A 17 13.89 30.86 25.89
CA GLU A 17 15.26 30.94 25.37
C GLU A 17 15.60 29.60 24.73
N LEU A 18 16.35 29.68 23.60
CA LEU A 18 16.79 28.51 22.85
C LEU A 18 18.28 28.26 23.16
N GLU A 19 18.55 27.13 23.80
CA GLU A 19 19.91 26.69 24.10
C GLU A 19 20.24 25.38 23.37
N PHE A 20 21.50 25.26 22.96
CA PHE A 20 22.06 24.03 22.39
C PHE A 20 22.96 23.38 23.41
N GLY A 21 22.60 22.19 23.88
CA GLY A 21 23.33 21.44 24.92
C GLY A 21 23.97 20.16 24.38
N GLU A 22 24.90 19.61 25.15
CA GLU A 22 25.64 18.37 24.87
C GLU A 22 24.80 17.08 25.04
N ILE A 23 23.52 17.20 25.41
CA ILE A 23 22.67 16.04 25.69
C ILE A 23 22.33 15.35 24.35
N LYS A 24 22.70 14.08 24.23
CA LYS A 24 22.33 13.27 23.07
C LYS A 24 20.84 12.95 23.09
N LEU A 25 20.06 13.76 22.38
CA LEU A 25 18.62 13.60 22.22
C LEU A 25 18.30 12.84 20.94
N THR A 26 17.17 12.15 20.93
CA THR A 26 16.54 11.60 19.73
C THR A 26 15.08 12.03 19.66
N SER A 27 14.63 12.34 18.47
CA SER A 27 13.20 12.54 18.18
C SER A 27 12.47 11.23 17.82
N TYR A 28 13.19 10.12 17.72
CA TYR A 28 12.70 8.87 17.10
C TYR A 28 12.89 7.64 17.99
N ALA A 29 12.63 7.77 19.28
CA ALA A 29 12.81 6.65 20.25
C ALA A 29 12.05 5.37 19.85
N GLY A 30 10.91 5.49 19.17
CA GLY A 30 10.13 4.35 18.69
C GLY A 30 10.82 3.49 17.64
N LEU A 31 11.83 4.02 16.93
CA LEU A 31 12.64 3.23 16.01
C LEU A 31 13.37 2.07 16.70
N GLU A 32 13.68 2.19 17.99
CA GLU A 32 14.33 1.08 18.71
C GLU A 32 13.39 -0.13 18.83
N LEU A 33 12.08 0.07 19.06
CA LEU A 33 11.12 -1.04 19.07
C LEU A 33 10.98 -1.69 17.71
N PHE A 34 10.94 -0.88 16.66
CA PHE A 34 10.92 -1.39 15.29
C PHE A 34 12.24 -2.09 14.91
N ASN A 35 13.39 -1.57 15.37
CA ASN A 35 14.69 -2.22 15.21
C ASN A 35 14.75 -3.59 15.90
N ARG A 36 14.15 -3.74 17.08
CA ARG A 36 14.02 -5.04 17.77
C ARG A 36 13.18 -6.00 16.93
N TYR A 37 12.06 -5.54 16.41
CA TYR A 37 11.22 -6.31 15.51
C TYR A 37 11.98 -6.78 14.26
N LEU A 38 12.74 -5.90 13.60
CA LEU A 38 13.54 -6.28 12.43
C LEU A 38 14.63 -7.32 12.78
N ARG A 39 15.06 -7.40 14.04
CA ARG A 39 15.98 -8.46 14.51
C ARG A 39 15.29 -9.79 14.66
N THR A 40 14.07 -9.85 15.22
CA THR A 40 13.33 -11.12 15.37
C THR A 40 13.06 -11.79 14.01
N MET A 41 12.80 -11.01 12.97
CA MET A 41 12.60 -11.52 11.61
C MET A 41 13.89 -11.72 10.79
N HIS A 42 15.09 -11.58 11.41
CA HIS A 42 16.38 -11.70 10.72
C HIS A 42 16.50 -10.82 9.46
N PHE A 43 15.99 -9.60 9.51
CA PHE A 43 15.85 -8.73 8.34
C PHE A 43 17.18 -8.46 7.62
N ASN A 44 18.28 -8.30 8.37
CA ASN A 44 19.60 -8.09 7.76
C ASN A 44 20.06 -9.28 6.90
N ASP A 45 19.79 -10.49 7.35
CA ASP A 45 20.20 -11.72 6.63
C ASP A 45 19.33 -11.92 5.40
N ARG A 46 18.04 -11.55 5.47
CA ARG A 46 17.16 -11.51 4.30
C ARG A 46 17.68 -10.52 3.25
N ILE A 47 18.14 -9.31 3.66
CA ILE A 47 18.77 -8.36 2.73
C ILE A 47 20.03 -8.96 2.11
N ARG A 48 20.95 -9.53 2.91
CA ARG A 48 22.17 -10.14 2.40
C ARG A 48 21.86 -11.26 1.41
N SER A 49 20.91 -12.13 1.73
CA SER A 49 20.48 -13.22 0.86
C SER A 49 19.91 -12.70 -0.46
N ALA A 50 19.00 -11.73 -0.41
CA ALA A 50 18.38 -11.16 -1.60
C ALA A 50 19.39 -10.49 -2.54
N PHE A 51 20.43 -9.86 -1.99
CA PHE A 51 21.45 -9.15 -2.77
C PHE A 51 22.76 -9.93 -2.97
N ARG A 52 22.80 -11.23 -2.65
CA ARG A 52 23.98 -12.06 -2.87
C ARG A 52 24.42 -12.01 -4.34
N GLY A 53 25.66 -11.61 -4.59
CA GLY A 53 26.22 -11.45 -5.94
C GLY A 53 25.63 -10.27 -6.74
N ALA A 54 24.89 -9.35 -6.12
CA ALA A 54 24.51 -8.08 -6.75
C ALA A 54 25.70 -7.12 -6.69
N ARG A 55 25.99 -6.46 -7.80
CA ARG A 55 27.03 -5.44 -7.87
C ARG A 55 26.45 -4.06 -7.49
N LEU A 56 26.21 -3.86 -6.20
CA LEU A 56 25.87 -2.55 -5.63
C LEU A 56 27.09 -2.12 -4.82
N SER A 57 27.88 -1.20 -5.39
CA SER A 57 29.10 -0.71 -4.79
C SER A 57 28.84 0.46 -3.83
N GLY A 58 29.77 0.72 -2.92
CA GLY A 58 29.75 1.85 -1.99
C GLY A 58 30.17 1.47 -0.59
N ASP A 59 30.71 2.42 0.16
CA ASP A 59 31.35 2.23 1.46
C ASP A 59 30.39 1.77 2.55
N PHE A 60 29.10 2.10 2.41
CA PHE A 60 28.09 1.84 3.44
C PHE A 60 27.48 0.42 3.37
N GLY A 61 27.62 -0.28 2.25
CA GLY A 61 27.07 -1.62 2.04
C GLY A 61 25.52 -1.66 1.94
N VAL A 62 24.99 -2.70 1.28
CA VAL A 62 23.57 -2.82 0.93
C VAL A 62 22.64 -2.85 2.16
N VAL A 63 23.07 -3.50 3.25
CA VAL A 63 22.24 -3.62 4.47
C VAL A 63 22.00 -2.25 5.09
N ALA A 64 23.06 -1.45 5.25
CA ALA A 64 22.94 -0.11 5.82
C ALA A 64 22.12 0.81 4.91
N MET A 65 22.31 0.76 3.60
CA MET A 65 21.58 1.59 2.64
C MET A 65 20.09 1.26 2.59
N VAL A 66 19.71 -0.02 2.60
CA VAL A 66 18.30 -0.42 2.68
C VAL A 66 17.68 0.01 4.01
N ARG A 67 18.39 -0.21 5.14
CA ARG A 67 17.92 0.23 6.45
C ARG A 67 17.77 1.75 6.55
N LEU A 68 18.72 2.50 6.00
CA LEU A 68 18.64 3.96 5.94
C LEU A 68 17.37 4.42 5.22
N LEU A 69 17.10 3.88 4.04
CA LEU A 69 15.92 4.28 3.26
C LEU A 69 14.61 3.82 3.91
N VAL A 70 14.56 2.62 4.49
CA VAL A 70 13.42 2.17 5.31
C VAL A 70 13.24 3.09 6.52
N GLY A 71 14.30 3.39 7.28
CA GLY A 71 14.26 4.28 8.43
C GLY A 71 13.80 5.68 8.06
N LEU A 72 14.36 6.25 6.98
CA LEU A 72 13.99 7.56 6.46
C LEU A 72 12.49 7.63 6.14
N LEU A 73 11.97 6.61 5.45
CA LEU A 73 10.53 6.51 5.14
C LEU A 73 9.67 6.35 6.40
N VAL A 74 10.11 5.58 7.39
CA VAL A 74 9.39 5.41 8.66
C VAL A 74 9.30 6.72 9.42
N VAL A 75 10.39 7.49 9.53
CA VAL A 75 10.38 8.78 10.24
C VAL A 75 9.80 9.93 9.44
N GLY A 76 9.36 9.71 8.20
CA GLY A 76 8.64 10.72 7.43
C GLY A 76 9.44 11.42 6.35
N GLY A 77 10.66 10.98 6.08
CA GLY A 77 11.43 11.45 4.95
C GLY A 77 10.73 11.15 3.62
N ARG A 78 10.67 12.15 2.74
CA ARG A 78 10.02 12.07 1.43
C ARG A 78 10.97 12.33 0.28
N ARG A 79 12.14 12.88 0.57
CA ARG A 79 13.19 13.23 -0.40
C ARG A 79 14.52 12.73 0.14
N LEU A 80 15.47 12.53 -0.75
CA LEU A 80 16.81 12.10 -0.34
C LEU A 80 17.53 13.14 0.53
N ASP A 81 17.28 14.43 0.29
CA ASP A 81 17.85 15.52 1.08
C ASP A 81 17.42 15.48 2.56
N HIS A 82 16.31 14.83 2.87
CA HIS A 82 15.85 14.68 4.26
C HIS A 82 16.81 13.82 5.12
N VAL A 83 17.77 13.11 4.51
CA VAL A 83 18.84 12.42 5.24
C VAL A 83 19.63 13.41 6.12
N GLY A 84 19.85 14.64 5.65
CA GLY A 84 20.54 15.68 6.41
C GLY A 84 19.86 16.05 7.73
N TYR A 85 18.52 15.99 7.79
CA TYR A 85 17.77 16.34 9.01
C TYR A 85 17.79 15.27 10.09
N VAL A 86 18.28 14.07 9.80
CA VAL A 86 18.38 12.95 10.75
C VAL A 86 19.83 12.51 10.96
N ALA A 87 20.80 13.29 10.45
CA ALA A 87 22.21 12.89 10.38
C ALA A 87 22.82 12.65 11.78
N ASP A 88 22.47 13.47 12.75
CA ASP A 88 23.05 13.44 14.08
C ASP A 88 22.15 12.73 15.13
N ASP A 89 21.02 12.18 14.70
CA ASP A 89 20.13 11.46 15.62
C ASP A 89 20.71 10.09 16.01
N PRO A 90 21.05 9.87 17.30
CA PRO A 90 21.77 8.68 17.73
C PRO A 90 20.97 7.39 17.57
N VAL A 91 19.64 7.45 17.63
CA VAL A 91 18.77 6.27 17.41
C VAL A 91 18.60 5.96 15.95
N PHE A 92 18.55 6.99 15.11
CA PHE A 92 18.49 6.81 13.66
C PHE A 92 19.80 6.21 13.12
N LEU A 93 20.96 6.72 13.54
CA LEU A 93 22.28 6.15 13.23
C LEU A 93 22.36 4.68 13.64
N ARG A 94 21.96 4.36 14.85
CA ARG A 94 21.91 2.98 15.37
C ARG A 94 20.96 2.10 14.57
N PHE A 95 19.80 2.61 14.18
CA PHE A 95 18.85 1.90 13.32
C PHE A 95 19.48 1.57 11.97
N CYS A 96 20.19 2.50 11.36
CA CYS A 96 20.92 2.30 10.10
C CYS A 96 22.16 1.41 10.24
N ARG A 97 22.65 1.19 11.48
CA ARG A 97 23.94 0.52 11.79
C ARG A 97 25.14 1.30 11.22
N LEU A 98 25.07 2.61 11.29
CA LEU A 98 26.09 3.53 10.82
C LEU A 98 26.53 4.46 11.94
N GLN A 99 27.77 4.93 11.87
CA GLN A 99 28.30 6.01 12.73
C GLN A 99 28.07 7.37 12.11
N VAL A 100 28.08 7.43 10.77
CA VAL A 100 27.84 8.63 9.98
C VAL A 100 26.93 8.27 8.83
N LEU A 101 25.95 9.12 8.52
CA LEU A 101 25.06 8.90 7.38
C LEU A 101 25.72 9.33 6.05
N PRO A 102 25.39 8.63 4.94
CA PRO A 102 25.74 9.10 3.61
C PRO A 102 25.02 10.41 3.28
N THR A 103 25.61 11.23 2.44
CA THR A 103 24.93 12.42 1.89
C THR A 103 23.79 12.01 0.93
N ALA A 104 22.84 12.91 0.68
CA ALA A 104 21.78 12.71 -0.32
C ALA A 104 22.35 12.32 -1.69
N ARG A 105 23.47 12.95 -2.09
CA ARG A 105 24.18 12.63 -3.33
C ARG A 105 24.70 11.18 -3.36
N THR A 106 25.26 10.71 -2.24
CA THR A 106 25.73 9.31 -2.10
C THR A 106 24.56 8.33 -2.20
N VAL A 107 23.43 8.63 -1.53
CA VAL A 107 22.20 7.81 -1.64
C VAL A 107 21.66 7.79 -3.07
N SER A 108 21.63 8.94 -3.74
CA SER A 108 21.22 9.03 -5.15
C SER A 108 22.11 8.20 -6.07
N ARG A 109 23.43 8.29 -5.92
CA ARG A 109 24.40 7.47 -6.68
C ARG A 109 24.20 5.97 -6.43
N TRP A 110 23.94 5.59 -5.20
CA TRP A 110 23.67 4.19 -4.88
C TRP A 110 22.36 3.69 -5.54
N LEU A 111 21.29 4.47 -5.53
CA LEU A 111 20.05 4.14 -6.21
C LEU A 111 20.23 4.02 -7.74
N THR A 112 21.05 4.87 -8.34
CA THR A 112 21.30 4.83 -9.81
C THR A 112 22.10 3.62 -10.27
N GLN A 113 22.70 2.84 -9.36
CA GLN A 113 23.31 1.54 -9.68
C GLN A 113 22.30 0.42 -9.91
N PHE A 114 21.04 0.63 -9.53
CA PHE A 114 20.02 -0.39 -9.72
C PHE A 114 19.74 -0.63 -11.21
N THR A 115 19.64 -1.88 -11.57
CA THR A 115 19.12 -2.38 -12.83
C THR A 115 17.76 -3.04 -12.58
N MET A 116 16.97 -3.31 -13.61
CA MET A 116 15.71 -4.03 -13.42
C MET A 116 15.90 -5.40 -12.76
N LYS A 117 17.04 -6.08 -13.00
CA LYS A 117 17.39 -7.33 -12.32
C LYS A 117 17.57 -7.14 -10.81
N THR A 118 18.18 -6.05 -10.37
CA THR A 118 18.33 -5.75 -8.93
C THR A 118 17.04 -5.20 -8.31
N VAL A 119 16.15 -4.57 -9.08
CA VAL A 119 14.79 -4.22 -8.65
C VAL A 119 13.97 -5.49 -8.35
N GLU A 120 14.08 -6.54 -9.18
CA GLU A 120 13.40 -7.83 -8.89
C GLU A 120 13.94 -8.51 -7.62
N ARG A 121 15.19 -8.26 -7.22
CA ARG A 121 15.71 -8.72 -5.92
C ARG A 121 15.05 -8.02 -4.73
N LEU A 122 14.74 -6.72 -4.85
CA LEU A 122 13.90 -6.02 -3.87
C LEU A 122 12.48 -6.59 -3.82
N GLN A 123 11.91 -6.93 -4.97
CA GLN A 123 10.60 -7.60 -5.04
C GLN A 123 10.65 -8.97 -4.33
N ALA A 124 11.70 -9.75 -4.53
CA ALA A 124 11.89 -11.03 -3.84
C ALA A 124 12.05 -10.85 -2.32
N LEU A 125 12.81 -9.83 -1.88
CA LEU A 125 12.93 -9.47 -0.46
C LEU A 125 11.55 -9.11 0.12
N ASN A 126 10.75 -8.33 -0.63
CA ASN A 126 9.39 -7.98 -0.23
C ASN A 126 8.50 -9.21 -0.07
N ALA A 127 8.55 -10.16 -1.01
CA ALA A 127 7.83 -11.42 -0.92
C ALA A 127 8.24 -12.21 0.34
N ALA A 128 9.54 -12.31 0.63
CA ALA A 128 10.05 -12.99 1.82
C ALA A 128 9.62 -12.31 3.14
N VAL A 129 9.42 -10.99 3.14
CA VAL A 129 8.87 -10.24 4.29
C VAL A 129 7.39 -10.57 4.49
N ILE A 130 6.61 -10.67 3.43
CA ILE A 130 5.19 -11.04 3.49
C ILE A 130 5.03 -12.48 3.98
N GLU A 131 5.83 -13.41 3.45
CA GLU A 131 5.85 -14.82 3.84
C GLU A 131 6.16 -15.04 5.33
N HIS A 132 6.77 -14.10 6.00
CA HIS A 132 7.03 -14.20 7.44
C HIS A 132 5.75 -14.23 8.29
N VAL A 133 4.69 -13.53 7.87
CA VAL A 133 3.47 -13.34 8.68
C VAL A 133 2.26 -14.09 8.11
N ILE A 134 2.11 -14.13 6.78
CA ILE A 134 0.90 -14.68 6.13
C ILE A 134 0.59 -16.13 6.55
N PRO A 135 1.59 -17.05 6.68
CA PRO A 135 1.34 -18.42 7.12
C PRO A 135 0.60 -18.52 8.45
N GLY A 136 1.00 -17.70 9.42
CA GLY A 136 0.39 -17.65 10.76
C GLY A 136 -1.07 -17.21 10.76
N LEU A 137 -1.51 -16.49 9.72
CA LEU A 137 -2.89 -16.01 9.60
C LEU A 137 -3.87 -17.09 9.09
N ARG A 138 -3.38 -18.22 8.58
CA ARG A 138 -4.17 -19.37 8.10
C ARG A 138 -5.34 -18.96 7.19
N LEU A 139 -5.06 -18.09 6.21
CA LEU A 139 -6.08 -17.57 5.29
C LEU A 139 -6.55 -18.67 4.33
N HIS A 140 -7.77 -19.14 4.49
CA HIS A 140 -8.39 -20.10 3.57
C HIS A 140 -8.68 -19.46 2.19
N THR A 141 -9.16 -18.24 2.20
CA THR A 141 -9.46 -17.45 1.00
C THR A 141 -8.60 -16.20 1.01
N VAL A 142 -8.00 -15.89 -0.12
CA VAL A 142 -7.18 -14.70 -0.35
C VAL A 142 -7.79 -13.88 -1.47
N THR A 143 -8.05 -12.61 -1.20
CA THR A 143 -8.55 -11.64 -2.18
C THR A 143 -7.44 -10.68 -2.57
N VAL A 144 -7.16 -10.62 -3.86
CA VAL A 144 -6.13 -9.75 -4.44
C VAL A 144 -6.81 -8.61 -5.21
N ASP A 145 -6.53 -7.38 -4.78
CA ASP A 145 -6.92 -6.19 -5.53
C ASP A 145 -5.79 -5.77 -6.46
N VAL A 146 -6.12 -5.55 -7.75
CA VAL A 146 -5.16 -5.10 -8.76
C VAL A 146 -5.62 -3.78 -9.36
N ASP A 147 -4.71 -2.81 -9.44
CA ASP A 147 -4.99 -1.49 -10.00
C ASP A 147 -3.74 -0.79 -10.55
N GLY A 148 -3.95 0.20 -11.39
CA GLY A 148 -2.91 1.14 -11.82
C GLY A 148 -2.83 2.36 -10.89
N VAL A 149 -1.64 2.90 -10.72
CA VAL A 149 -1.41 4.07 -9.85
C VAL A 149 -0.60 5.13 -10.61
N VAL A 150 -1.16 6.33 -10.79
CA VAL A 150 -0.43 7.43 -11.42
C VAL A 150 0.61 8.01 -10.46
N VAL A 151 1.85 8.17 -10.96
CA VAL A 151 2.95 8.87 -10.29
C VAL A 151 3.47 9.95 -11.23
N SER A 152 3.09 11.21 -10.97
CA SER A 152 3.55 12.36 -11.76
C SER A 152 5.06 12.56 -11.63
N THR A 153 5.72 12.94 -12.71
CA THR A 153 7.18 13.10 -12.78
C THR A 153 7.57 14.46 -13.36
N GLY A 154 8.87 14.76 -13.36
CA GLY A 154 9.43 15.86 -14.14
C GLY A 154 9.61 15.50 -15.62
N LEU A 155 9.86 16.52 -16.45
CA LEU A 155 9.99 16.39 -17.92
C LEU A 155 11.16 15.53 -18.38
N LYS A 156 12.26 15.48 -17.62
CA LYS A 156 13.52 14.82 -18.02
C LYS A 156 13.70 13.43 -17.39
N VAL A 157 12.65 12.85 -16.81
CA VAL A 157 12.75 11.55 -16.16
C VAL A 157 12.64 10.42 -17.20
N GLU A 158 13.57 9.47 -17.14
CA GLU A 158 13.64 8.33 -18.06
C GLU A 158 12.33 7.54 -18.08
N ARG A 159 11.82 7.22 -19.28
CA ARG A 159 10.55 6.48 -19.51
C ARG A 159 9.30 7.13 -18.89
N ALA A 160 9.37 8.38 -18.48
CA ALA A 160 8.18 9.12 -18.11
C ALA A 160 7.54 9.73 -19.37
N PHE A 161 6.29 9.38 -19.63
CA PHE A 161 5.57 9.88 -20.79
C PHE A 161 4.22 10.46 -20.37
N ARG A 162 3.69 11.37 -21.21
CA ARG A 162 2.33 11.85 -21.08
C ARG A 162 1.36 10.73 -21.45
N GLY A 163 0.35 10.51 -20.63
CA GLY A 163 -0.65 9.48 -20.79
C GLY A 163 -1.85 9.74 -19.91
N TYR A 164 -2.52 8.67 -19.48
CA TYR A 164 -3.65 8.77 -18.57
C TYR A 164 -3.21 9.33 -17.23
N ASN A 165 -3.47 10.61 -17.00
CA ASN A 165 -3.28 11.29 -15.72
C ASN A 165 -4.50 12.21 -15.48
N PRO A 166 -5.51 11.74 -14.74
CA PRO A 166 -6.75 12.49 -14.56
C PRO A 166 -6.58 13.79 -13.75
N HIS A 167 -5.51 13.89 -12.97
CA HIS A 167 -5.24 15.06 -12.14
C HIS A 167 -4.37 16.10 -12.85
N HIS A 168 -3.45 15.66 -13.75
CA HIS A 168 -2.48 16.52 -14.41
C HIS A 168 -2.24 16.05 -15.85
N ARG A 169 -3.18 16.29 -16.74
CA ARG A 169 -3.23 15.74 -18.12
C ARG A 169 -1.98 16.02 -18.97
N LYS A 170 -1.25 17.11 -18.71
CA LYS A 170 -0.07 17.53 -19.49
C LYS A 170 1.27 17.12 -18.83
N VAL A 171 1.24 16.52 -17.64
CA VAL A 171 2.45 16.16 -16.90
C VAL A 171 2.87 14.75 -17.23
N PRO A 172 4.15 14.50 -17.59
CA PRO A 172 4.67 13.15 -17.74
C PRO A 172 4.53 12.37 -16.44
N SER A 173 4.29 11.09 -16.56
CA SER A 173 4.07 10.24 -15.40
C SER A 173 4.63 8.83 -15.60
N TYR A 174 4.80 8.11 -14.51
CA TYR A 174 4.77 6.66 -14.47
C TYR A 174 3.36 6.18 -14.18
N TYR A 175 3.07 4.95 -14.59
CA TYR A 175 1.80 4.28 -14.32
C TYR A 175 2.03 2.86 -13.80
N PRO A 176 2.63 2.71 -12.58
CA PRO A 176 2.85 1.40 -11.99
C PRO A 176 1.54 0.63 -11.81
N ILE A 177 1.58 -0.68 -12.09
CA ILE A 177 0.54 -1.63 -11.71
C ILE A 177 0.88 -2.23 -10.36
N MET A 178 -0.11 -2.34 -9.49
CA MET A 178 0.06 -2.81 -8.11
C MET A 178 -0.99 -3.86 -7.76
N ALA A 179 -0.55 -4.88 -7.02
CA ALA A 179 -1.43 -5.86 -6.42
C ALA A 179 -1.27 -5.86 -4.90
N HIS A 180 -2.37 -5.88 -4.16
CA HIS A 180 -2.33 -5.98 -2.71
C HIS A 180 -3.32 -7.04 -2.18
N LEU A 181 -2.99 -7.58 -1.02
CA LEU A 181 -3.80 -8.54 -0.29
C LEU A 181 -4.87 -7.80 0.52
N ALA A 182 -6.13 -7.98 0.17
CA ALA A 182 -7.22 -7.23 0.79
C ALA A 182 -7.42 -7.56 2.28
N GLU A 183 -7.13 -8.78 2.69
CA GLU A 183 -7.29 -9.24 4.07
C GLU A 183 -6.31 -8.57 5.05
N THR A 184 -5.13 -8.15 4.58
CA THR A 184 -4.06 -7.64 5.45
C THR A 184 -3.42 -6.33 4.98
N THR A 185 -3.80 -5.82 3.80
CA THR A 185 -3.23 -4.64 3.14
C THR A 185 -1.78 -4.77 2.65
N HIS A 186 -1.16 -5.95 2.73
CA HIS A 186 0.18 -6.15 2.17
C HIS A 186 0.20 -5.88 0.67
N VAL A 187 1.20 -5.16 0.21
CA VAL A 187 1.44 -4.99 -1.22
C VAL A 187 2.28 -6.15 -1.72
N LEU A 188 1.64 -7.04 -2.47
CA LEU A 188 2.24 -8.28 -2.97
C LEU A 188 3.28 -8.00 -4.05
N ARG A 189 2.95 -7.12 -4.99
CA ARG A 189 3.81 -6.79 -6.12
C ARG A 189 3.49 -5.40 -6.66
N VAL A 190 4.53 -4.68 -7.08
CA VAL A 190 4.42 -3.48 -7.89
C VAL A 190 5.36 -3.59 -9.09
N LYS A 191 4.89 -3.18 -10.27
CA LYS A 191 5.69 -3.11 -11.49
C LYS A 191 5.56 -1.72 -12.08
N ASN A 192 6.66 -0.97 -12.07
CA ASN A 192 6.67 0.35 -12.67
C ASN A 192 6.46 0.26 -14.18
N ARG A 193 5.75 1.23 -14.76
CA ARG A 193 5.47 1.32 -16.19
C ARG A 193 5.48 2.78 -16.63
N SER A 194 5.71 3.01 -17.90
CA SER A 194 5.59 4.35 -18.50
C SER A 194 4.16 4.86 -18.43
N GLY A 195 3.97 6.17 -18.31
CA GLY A 195 2.65 6.81 -18.15
C GLY A 195 1.69 6.66 -19.33
N ASN A 196 2.22 6.37 -20.53
CA ASN A 196 1.44 6.13 -21.73
C ASN A 196 0.98 4.66 -21.91
N VAL A 197 1.19 3.81 -20.93
CA VAL A 197 0.79 2.41 -20.97
C VAL A 197 -0.62 2.26 -20.43
N HIS A 198 -1.53 1.67 -21.23
CA HIS A 198 -2.87 1.31 -20.79
C HIS A 198 -2.84 0.12 -19.80
N ASP A 199 -3.72 0.08 -18.80
CA ASP A 199 -3.75 -0.97 -17.78
C ASP A 199 -3.90 -2.37 -18.37
N GLY A 200 -4.67 -2.54 -19.42
CA GLY A 200 -4.81 -3.81 -20.12
C GLY A 200 -3.52 -4.33 -20.75
N LYS A 201 -2.54 -3.44 -21.05
CA LYS A 201 -1.27 -3.86 -21.64
C LYS A 201 -0.40 -4.53 -20.58
N ALA A 202 0.09 -5.72 -20.87
CA ALA A 202 0.91 -6.55 -19.99
C ALA A 202 0.24 -6.95 -18.65
N SER A 203 -1.08 -6.73 -18.48
CA SER A 203 -1.82 -7.15 -17.30
C SER A 203 -1.76 -8.66 -17.09
N LEU A 204 -1.91 -9.44 -18.15
CA LEU A 204 -1.82 -10.91 -18.07
C LEU A 204 -0.44 -11.39 -17.63
N THR A 205 0.65 -10.75 -18.10
CA THR A 205 2.01 -11.06 -17.66
C THR A 205 2.18 -10.76 -16.17
N PHE A 206 1.68 -9.62 -15.71
CA PHE A 206 1.71 -9.25 -14.29
C PHE A 206 0.90 -10.25 -13.44
N LEU A 207 -0.28 -10.66 -13.89
CA LEU A 207 -1.10 -11.67 -13.20
C LEU A 207 -0.40 -13.04 -13.13
N ARG A 208 0.32 -13.44 -14.19
CA ARG A 208 1.11 -14.68 -14.20
C ARG A 208 2.25 -14.63 -13.18
N GLU A 209 3.01 -13.54 -13.14
CA GLU A 209 4.08 -13.34 -12.16
C GLU A 209 3.53 -13.37 -10.73
N LEU A 210 2.39 -12.70 -10.49
CA LEU A 210 1.70 -12.68 -9.20
C LEU A 210 1.17 -14.06 -8.80
N TRP A 211 0.58 -14.79 -9.74
CA TRP A 211 0.11 -16.16 -9.55
C TRP A 211 1.23 -17.09 -9.12
N THR A 212 2.36 -17.04 -9.82
CA THR A 212 3.56 -17.83 -9.47
C THR A 212 4.00 -17.51 -8.04
N GLN A 213 4.05 -16.23 -7.66
CA GLN A 213 4.41 -15.81 -6.30
C GLN A 213 3.43 -16.40 -5.26
N LEU A 214 2.12 -16.31 -5.48
CA LEU A 214 1.09 -16.76 -4.54
C LEU A 214 0.98 -18.28 -4.42
N THR A 215 1.27 -19.02 -5.51
CA THR A 215 1.19 -20.49 -5.53
C THR A 215 2.48 -21.18 -5.14
N ALA A 216 3.63 -20.48 -5.19
CA ALA A 216 4.92 -20.96 -4.67
C ALA A 216 5.02 -20.82 -3.14
N SER A 217 4.14 -20.04 -2.53
CA SER A 217 4.10 -19.86 -1.08
C SER A 217 3.79 -21.19 -0.36
N ALA A 218 4.50 -21.44 0.74
CA ALA A 218 4.23 -22.58 1.64
C ALA A 218 2.80 -22.62 2.18
N THR A 219 2.09 -21.50 2.11
CA THR A 219 0.71 -21.31 2.55
C THR A 219 -0.23 -21.03 1.40
N ARG A 220 -0.12 -21.82 0.33
CA ARG A 220 -1.04 -21.72 -0.80
C ARG A 220 -2.49 -21.68 -0.30
N PRO A 221 -3.22 -20.56 -0.49
CA PRO A 221 -4.60 -20.48 -0.06
C PRO A 221 -5.46 -21.45 -0.87
N ALA A 222 -6.48 -22.04 -0.24
CA ALA A 222 -7.41 -22.94 -0.92
C ALA A 222 -8.17 -22.22 -2.04
N GLN A 223 -8.39 -20.91 -1.89
CA GLN A 223 -9.12 -20.11 -2.86
C GLN A 223 -8.46 -18.74 -3.08
N LEU A 224 -8.07 -18.46 -4.32
CA LEU A 224 -7.62 -17.15 -4.78
C LEU A 224 -8.77 -16.41 -5.50
N ARG A 225 -8.98 -15.16 -5.13
CA ARG A 225 -9.97 -14.26 -5.74
C ARG A 225 -9.31 -12.97 -6.17
N PHE A 226 -9.72 -12.43 -7.32
CA PHE A 226 -9.21 -11.19 -7.86
C PHE A 226 -10.32 -10.15 -7.98
N ARG A 227 -10.02 -8.89 -7.61
CA ARG A 227 -10.89 -7.74 -7.85
C ARG A 227 -10.14 -6.73 -8.72
N MET A 228 -10.72 -6.39 -9.84
CA MET A 228 -10.09 -5.51 -10.83
C MET A 228 -11.10 -4.51 -11.37
N ASP A 229 -10.59 -3.39 -11.91
CA ASP A 229 -11.43 -2.41 -12.56
C ASP A 229 -11.68 -2.76 -14.06
N ALA A 230 -12.36 -1.85 -14.75
CA ALA A 230 -12.77 -2.04 -16.13
C ALA A 230 -11.60 -2.14 -17.12
N ALA A 231 -10.43 -1.61 -16.79
CA ALA A 231 -9.26 -1.69 -17.66
C ALA A 231 -8.69 -3.11 -17.80
N PHE A 232 -9.04 -4.00 -16.86
CA PHE A 232 -8.66 -5.42 -16.86
C PHE A 232 -9.74 -6.31 -17.51
N PHE A 233 -10.84 -5.74 -17.99
CA PHE A 233 -11.88 -6.49 -18.68
C PHE A 233 -11.43 -6.90 -20.09
N ARG A 234 -10.83 -8.08 -20.20
CA ARG A 234 -10.25 -8.64 -21.41
C ARG A 234 -10.49 -10.14 -21.45
N GLN A 235 -10.76 -10.66 -22.67
CA GLN A 235 -11.03 -12.08 -22.90
C GLN A 235 -9.89 -12.98 -22.40
N ASP A 236 -8.63 -12.61 -22.71
CA ASP A 236 -7.44 -13.37 -22.31
C ASP A 236 -7.27 -13.44 -20.78
N VAL A 237 -7.58 -12.36 -20.05
CA VAL A 237 -7.55 -12.32 -18.58
C VAL A 237 -8.65 -13.19 -17.99
N LEU A 238 -9.89 -13.05 -18.46
CA LEU A 238 -11.03 -13.85 -17.98
C LEU A 238 -10.82 -15.35 -18.22
N ASN A 239 -10.41 -15.74 -19.42
CA ASN A 239 -10.13 -17.14 -19.76
C ASN A 239 -8.99 -17.70 -18.91
N TRP A 240 -7.92 -16.91 -18.70
CA TRP A 240 -6.77 -17.32 -17.94
C TRP A 240 -7.09 -17.54 -16.44
N LEU A 241 -7.89 -16.66 -15.82
CA LEU A 241 -8.34 -16.81 -14.43
C LEU A 241 -9.26 -18.02 -14.27
N THR A 242 -10.23 -18.18 -15.18
CA THR A 242 -11.18 -19.30 -15.18
C THR A 242 -10.45 -20.63 -15.32
N ALA A 243 -9.50 -20.75 -16.25
CA ALA A 243 -8.73 -21.96 -16.48
C ALA A 243 -7.87 -22.39 -15.24
N ARG A 244 -7.61 -21.47 -14.30
CA ARG A 244 -6.87 -21.74 -13.06
C ARG A 244 -7.75 -21.95 -11.85
N GLY A 245 -9.07 -21.93 -12.01
CA GLY A 245 -10.01 -22.00 -10.89
C GLY A 245 -9.96 -20.78 -9.98
N ALA A 246 -9.40 -19.66 -10.46
CA ALA A 246 -9.36 -18.41 -9.71
C ALA A 246 -10.74 -17.73 -9.76
N GLY A 247 -11.25 -17.30 -8.60
CA GLY A 247 -12.43 -16.45 -8.54
C GLY A 247 -12.11 -15.02 -8.99
N TYR A 248 -13.05 -14.33 -9.58
CA TYR A 248 -12.87 -12.92 -9.92
C TYR A 248 -14.16 -12.10 -9.83
N GLY A 249 -13.98 -10.80 -9.60
CA GLY A 249 -14.95 -9.75 -9.86
C GLY A 249 -14.27 -8.64 -10.63
N ILE A 250 -14.74 -8.35 -11.83
CA ILE A 250 -14.14 -7.34 -12.73
C ILE A 250 -15.23 -6.38 -13.19
N LYS A 251 -14.98 -5.07 -13.08
CA LYS A 251 -15.90 -4.08 -13.63
C LYS A 251 -15.96 -4.22 -15.16
N VAL A 252 -17.16 -4.16 -15.71
CA VAL A 252 -17.41 -4.26 -17.15
C VAL A 252 -17.65 -2.85 -17.69
N PRO A 253 -16.88 -2.40 -18.70
CA PRO A 253 -17.16 -1.16 -19.38
C PRO A 253 -18.48 -1.27 -20.18
N PHE A 254 -19.16 -0.15 -20.38
CA PHE A 254 -20.35 -0.08 -21.21
C PHE A 254 -19.97 -0.02 -22.69
N TYR A 255 -19.35 -1.10 -23.18
CA TYR A 255 -19.04 -1.22 -24.60
C TYR A 255 -20.30 -1.36 -25.43
N HIS A 256 -20.32 -0.73 -26.60
CA HIS A 256 -21.46 -0.77 -27.53
C HIS A 256 -21.90 -2.20 -27.88
N TRP A 257 -20.93 -3.10 -28.10
CA TRP A 257 -21.19 -4.50 -28.45
C TRP A 257 -21.76 -5.37 -27.33
N LEU A 258 -21.74 -4.90 -26.05
CA LEU A 258 -22.38 -5.60 -24.92
C LEU A 258 -23.85 -5.24 -24.76
N ASP A 259 -24.26 -4.13 -25.33
CA ASP A 259 -25.62 -3.57 -25.31
C ASP A 259 -26.26 -3.57 -23.91
N LEU A 260 -25.45 -3.24 -22.87
CA LEU A 260 -25.90 -3.21 -21.48
C LEU A 260 -27.03 -2.20 -21.27
N GLN A 261 -27.13 -1.17 -22.10
CA GLN A 261 -28.18 -0.17 -22.05
C GLN A 261 -29.55 -0.76 -22.41
N GLN A 262 -29.61 -1.64 -23.38
CA GLN A 262 -30.87 -2.32 -23.77
C GLN A 262 -31.38 -3.16 -22.56
N TYR A 263 -30.47 -3.90 -21.87
CA TYR A 263 -30.86 -4.65 -20.70
C TYR A 263 -31.34 -3.74 -19.55
N ILE A 264 -30.75 -2.54 -19.38
CA ILE A 264 -31.19 -1.55 -18.39
C ILE A 264 -32.60 -1.05 -18.72
N ARG A 265 -32.85 -0.64 -19.98
CA ARG A 265 -34.14 -0.11 -20.42
C ARG A 265 -35.26 -1.14 -20.38
N SER A 266 -34.98 -2.38 -20.73
CA SER A 266 -35.97 -3.46 -20.75
C SER A 266 -36.27 -4.05 -19.37
N LYS A 267 -35.52 -3.66 -18.29
CA LYS A 267 -35.67 -4.26 -16.97
C LYS A 267 -36.75 -3.60 -16.11
N PRO A 268 -37.91 -4.23 -15.92
CA PRO A 268 -39.01 -3.61 -15.17
C PRO A 268 -38.74 -3.57 -13.65
N THR A 269 -38.03 -4.58 -13.11
CA THR A 269 -37.81 -4.71 -11.67
C THR A 269 -36.34 -4.86 -11.32
N TRP A 270 -35.93 -4.20 -10.21
CA TRP A 270 -34.55 -4.19 -9.72
C TRP A 270 -34.49 -4.73 -8.30
N THR A 271 -33.65 -5.70 -8.05
CA THR A 271 -33.43 -6.24 -6.69
C THR A 271 -32.68 -5.24 -5.82
N ARG A 272 -33.23 -4.89 -4.68
CA ARG A 272 -32.56 -4.01 -3.71
C ARG A 272 -31.33 -4.69 -3.13
N VAL A 273 -30.19 -4.01 -3.18
CA VAL A 273 -28.88 -4.46 -2.69
C VAL A 273 -28.48 -3.71 -1.41
N GLY A 274 -28.80 -2.44 -1.34
CA GLY A 274 -28.49 -1.55 -0.23
C GLY A 274 -29.46 -0.38 -0.14
N GLN A 275 -29.14 0.63 0.66
CA GLN A 275 -30.01 1.78 0.86
C GLN A 275 -30.33 2.51 -0.46
N ASP A 276 -29.29 2.77 -1.27
CA ASP A 276 -29.37 3.54 -2.51
C ASP A 276 -28.93 2.72 -3.72
N VAL A 277 -28.83 1.38 -3.60
CA VAL A 277 -28.31 0.51 -4.66
C VAL A 277 -29.27 -0.59 -4.95
N SER A 278 -29.55 -0.79 -6.24
CA SER A 278 -30.31 -1.93 -6.77
C SER A 278 -29.53 -2.58 -7.91
N GLY A 279 -29.78 -3.85 -8.18
CA GLY A 279 -29.09 -4.55 -9.25
C GLY A 279 -29.90 -5.73 -9.79
N PHE A 280 -29.48 -6.26 -10.93
CA PHE A 280 -30.00 -7.49 -11.51
C PHE A 280 -28.90 -8.22 -12.28
N VAL A 281 -29.18 -9.45 -12.70
CA VAL A 281 -28.24 -10.29 -13.45
C VAL A 281 -28.71 -10.43 -14.89
N VAL A 282 -27.78 -10.33 -15.81
CA VAL A 282 -27.87 -10.80 -17.19
C VAL A 282 -27.03 -12.08 -17.26
N PRO A 283 -27.66 -13.27 -17.29
CA PRO A 283 -26.93 -14.54 -17.16
C PRO A 283 -26.07 -14.87 -18.38
N ALA A 284 -26.43 -14.34 -19.54
CA ALA A 284 -25.80 -14.67 -20.83
C ALA A 284 -25.77 -13.46 -21.76
N ALA A 285 -25.05 -12.39 -21.36
CA ALA A 285 -24.84 -11.25 -22.24
C ALA A 285 -23.99 -11.67 -23.47
N ALA A 286 -24.42 -11.30 -24.65
CA ALA A 286 -23.73 -11.60 -25.92
C ALA A 286 -22.34 -10.94 -25.93
N THR A 287 -21.35 -11.65 -26.44
CA THR A 287 -19.98 -11.11 -26.61
C THR A 287 -19.43 -11.50 -27.99
N PRO A 288 -18.53 -10.70 -28.58
CA PRO A 288 -17.84 -11.07 -29.81
C PRO A 288 -16.82 -12.21 -29.60
N TRP A 289 -16.70 -12.71 -28.37
CA TRP A 289 -15.73 -13.76 -28.02
C TRP A 289 -16.27 -15.19 -28.17
N GLY A 290 -17.48 -15.33 -28.73
CA GLY A 290 -18.13 -16.62 -28.99
C GLY A 290 -18.65 -17.33 -27.73
N LYS A 291 -18.56 -16.68 -26.55
CA LYS A 291 -19.09 -17.21 -25.28
C LYS A 291 -19.91 -16.13 -24.58
N PRO A 292 -21.10 -16.47 -24.09
CA PRO A 292 -21.89 -15.53 -23.31
C PRO A 292 -21.19 -15.17 -22.01
N LEU A 293 -21.45 -13.98 -21.52
CA LEU A 293 -20.88 -13.45 -20.30
C LEU A 293 -21.96 -13.26 -19.23
N TRP A 294 -21.71 -13.77 -18.03
CA TRP A 294 -22.53 -13.46 -16.86
C TRP A 294 -22.18 -12.05 -16.37
N VAL A 295 -23.17 -11.16 -16.29
CA VAL A 295 -22.98 -9.77 -15.88
C VAL A 295 -24.04 -9.36 -14.87
N ALA A 296 -23.62 -8.81 -13.74
CA ALA A 296 -24.51 -8.13 -12.80
C ALA A 296 -24.45 -6.62 -13.08
N ILE A 297 -25.62 -6.03 -13.29
CA ILE A 297 -25.77 -4.59 -13.53
C ILE A 297 -26.35 -3.96 -12.28
N TYR A 298 -25.81 -2.81 -11.89
CA TYR A 298 -26.19 -2.06 -10.71
C TYR A 298 -26.54 -0.63 -11.06
N ARG A 299 -27.51 -0.07 -10.36
CA ARG A 299 -27.78 1.36 -10.32
C ARG A 299 -27.68 1.87 -8.89
N LYS A 300 -27.03 3.01 -8.72
CA LYS A 300 -26.89 3.69 -7.44
C LYS A 300 -27.54 5.06 -7.54
N LYS A 301 -28.49 5.35 -6.66
CA LYS A 301 -29.14 6.67 -6.60
C LYS A 301 -28.13 7.75 -6.20
N VAL A 302 -28.09 8.83 -6.97
CA VAL A 302 -27.22 10.00 -6.70
C VAL A 302 -28.07 11.19 -6.30
N ARG A 303 -27.61 11.92 -5.29
CA ARG A 303 -28.34 13.08 -4.75
C ARG A 303 -28.02 14.37 -5.49
N HIS A 304 -26.83 14.46 -6.07
CA HIS A 304 -26.36 15.62 -6.82
C HIS A 304 -25.58 15.17 -8.04
N ARG A 305 -25.80 15.83 -9.17
CA ARG A 305 -24.94 15.67 -10.35
C ARG A 305 -23.59 16.31 -10.05
N THR A 306 -22.53 15.51 -10.06
CA THR A 306 -21.15 16.01 -10.01
C THR A 306 -20.54 15.92 -11.40
N ALA A 307 -19.47 16.70 -11.65
CA ALA A 307 -18.73 16.61 -12.92
C ALA A 307 -18.21 15.18 -13.21
N LYS A 308 -18.00 14.38 -12.17
CA LYS A 308 -17.64 12.96 -12.28
C LYS A 308 -18.82 12.09 -12.71
N ASN A 309 -20.00 12.41 -12.26
CA ASN A 309 -21.25 11.74 -12.66
C ASN A 309 -21.62 12.09 -14.09
N PHE A 310 -21.39 13.34 -14.53
CA PHE A 310 -21.66 13.81 -15.87
C PHE A 310 -20.90 13.05 -16.97
N GLN A 311 -19.69 12.56 -16.68
CA GLN A 311 -18.95 11.70 -17.61
C GLN A 311 -19.54 10.29 -17.74
N LEU A 312 -20.26 9.82 -16.72
CA LEU A 312 -20.99 8.54 -16.75
C LEU A 312 -22.40 8.70 -17.33
N ASP A 313 -22.99 9.88 -17.23
CA ASP A 313 -24.31 10.25 -17.77
C ASP A 313 -24.35 10.33 -19.30
N LEU A 314 -23.21 10.32 -20.00
CA LEU A 314 -23.15 10.16 -21.47
C LEU A 314 -23.85 8.87 -21.96
N PHE A 315 -24.14 7.95 -21.04
CA PHE A 315 -24.75 6.66 -21.33
C PHE A 315 -26.11 6.47 -20.62
N ASP A 316 -26.61 7.48 -19.90
CA ASP A 316 -27.91 7.44 -19.27
C ASP A 316 -28.87 8.41 -19.95
N PRO A 317 -29.76 7.92 -20.82
CA PRO A 317 -30.61 8.80 -21.60
C PRO A 317 -31.75 9.43 -20.82
N ASP A 318 -32.20 8.84 -19.68
CA ASP A 318 -33.57 9.16 -19.25
C ASP A 318 -33.79 9.60 -17.80
N ASP A 319 -32.87 9.40 -16.84
CA ASP A 319 -33.26 9.77 -15.47
C ASP A 319 -32.23 10.52 -14.62
N GLY A 320 -30.99 10.71 -15.04
CA GLY A 320 -29.99 11.56 -14.34
C GLY A 320 -29.88 11.40 -12.82
N HIS A 321 -30.62 10.44 -12.24
CA HIS A 321 -30.70 10.19 -10.80
C HIS A 321 -29.93 8.94 -10.39
N TYR A 322 -29.39 8.18 -11.36
CA TYR A 322 -28.66 6.95 -11.09
C TYR A 322 -27.29 6.93 -11.76
N GLU A 323 -26.28 6.42 -11.04
CA GLU A 323 -25.02 5.95 -11.60
C GLU A 323 -25.14 4.46 -11.89
N TYR A 324 -24.82 4.04 -13.13
CA TYR A 324 -24.80 2.63 -13.52
C TYR A 324 -23.41 2.05 -13.47
N SER A 325 -23.31 0.76 -13.09
CA SER A 325 -22.08 0.00 -13.15
C SER A 325 -22.38 -1.46 -13.43
N ALA A 326 -21.47 -2.15 -14.10
CA ALA A 326 -21.59 -3.56 -14.43
C ALA A 326 -20.37 -4.33 -13.93
N ILE A 327 -20.58 -5.57 -13.49
CA ILE A 327 -19.55 -6.45 -12.94
C ILE A 327 -19.74 -7.85 -13.50
N THR A 328 -18.66 -8.44 -14.04
CA THR A 328 -18.61 -9.87 -14.35
C THR A 328 -17.91 -10.64 -13.27
N SER A 329 -18.35 -11.88 -13.01
CA SER A 329 -17.78 -12.75 -11.99
C SER A 329 -18.03 -14.22 -12.33
N ASN A 330 -17.13 -15.10 -11.91
CA ASN A 330 -17.31 -16.55 -11.87
C ASN A 330 -17.54 -17.08 -10.45
N LEU A 331 -17.66 -16.20 -9.47
CA LEU A 331 -18.03 -16.54 -8.11
C LEU A 331 -19.55 -16.70 -8.06
N GLY A 332 -20.07 -17.79 -7.53
CA GLY A 332 -21.51 -18.01 -7.36
C GLY A 332 -22.20 -17.06 -6.36
N PHE A 333 -21.89 -15.78 -6.45
CA PHE A 333 -22.40 -14.74 -5.58
C PHE A 333 -23.80 -14.27 -6.01
N THR A 334 -24.65 -13.99 -5.04
CA THR A 334 -25.86 -13.20 -5.28
C THR A 334 -25.47 -11.79 -5.70
N VAL A 335 -26.37 -11.07 -6.36
CA VAL A 335 -26.19 -9.66 -6.76
C VAL A 335 -25.70 -8.83 -5.58
N ALA A 336 -26.30 -9.00 -4.39
CA ALA A 336 -25.90 -8.27 -3.18
C ALA A 336 -24.49 -8.63 -2.72
N ASN A 337 -24.13 -9.91 -2.67
CA ASN A 337 -22.80 -10.34 -2.23
C ASN A 337 -21.71 -9.88 -3.18
N LEU A 338 -21.95 -9.89 -4.48
CA LEU A 338 -21.01 -9.40 -5.47
C LEU A 338 -20.78 -7.90 -5.35
N TRP A 339 -21.85 -7.11 -5.12
CA TRP A 339 -21.71 -5.68 -4.85
C TRP A 339 -20.80 -5.40 -3.66
N TYR A 340 -21.05 -6.06 -2.53
CA TYR A 340 -20.22 -5.88 -1.32
C TYR A 340 -18.80 -6.40 -1.51
N PHE A 341 -18.62 -7.48 -2.24
CA PHE A 341 -17.30 -7.98 -2.61
C PHE A 341 -16.51 -6.91 -3.37
N MET A 342 -17.11 -6.31 -4.39
CA MET A 342 -16.46 -5.25 -5.17
C MET A 342 -16.32 -3.93 -4.39
N ALA A 343 -17.25 -3.59 -3.52
CA ALA A 343 -17.16 -2.41 -2.64
C ALA A 343 -15.96 -2.52 -1.67
N GLY A 344 -15.56 -3.73 -1.28
CA GLY A 344 -14.36 -4.00 -0.49
C GLY A 344 -13.06 -3.50 -1.15
N ARG A 345 -13.05 -3.24 -2.47
CA ARG A 345 -11.94 -2.63 -3.21
C ARG A 345 -11.59 -1.20 -2.73
N GLY A 346 -12.49 -0.50 -2.05
CA GLY A 346 -12.19 0.78 -1.40
C GLY A 346 -11.03 0.73 -0.38
N ASN A 347 -10.65 -0.46 0.11
CA ASN A 347 -9.45 -0.64 0.92
C ASN A 347 -8.16 -0.48 0.10
N HIS A 348 -8.18 -0.78 -1.19
CA HIS A 348 -7.04 -0.55 -2.09
C HIS A 348 -6.73 0.95 -2.20
N GLU A 349 -7.74 1.77 -2.38
CA GLU A 349 -7.60 3.24 -2.41
C GLU A 349 -6.99 3.78 -1.10
N LYS A 350 -7.41 3.24 0.06
CA LYS A 350 -6.83 3.59 1.36
C LYS A 350 -5.37 3.15 1.48
N THR A 351 -5.04 1.96 0.99
CA THR A 351 -3.64 1.47 0.96
C THR A 351 -2.78 2.36 0.08
N ILE A 352 -3.24 2.70 -1.13
CA ILE A 352 -2.54 3.64 -2.01
C ILE A 352 -2.41 5.02 -1.36
N GLY A 353 -3.46 5.53 -0.72
CA GLY A 353 -3.44 6.78 0.03
C GLY A 353 -2.39 6.77 1.14
N ASN A 354 -2.26 5.68 1.89
CA ASN A 354 -1.25 5.49 2.91
C ASN A 354 0.19 5.42 2.32
N LEU A 355 0.37 4.76 1.18
CA LEU A 355 1.65 4.71 0.47
C LEU A 355 2.05 6.09 -0.06
N LYS A 356 1.14 6.83 -0.69
CA LYS A 356 1.40 8.17 -1.24
C LYS A 356 1.58 9.21 -0.12
N GLY A 357 0.63 9.31 0.79
CA GLY A 357 0.62 10.30 1.86
C GLY A 357 1.56 9.97 3.01
N GLY A 358 1.69 8.67 3.34
CA GLY A 358 2.50 8.18 4.43
C GLY A 358 3.96 7.88 4.08
N LEU A 359 4.24 7.27 2.93
CA LEU A 359 5.56 6.70 2.60
C LEU A 359 6.18 7.24 1.31
N ALA A 360 5.66 8.36 0.77
CA ALA A 360 6.23 9.02 -0.40
C ALA A 360 6.30 8.15 -1.69
N PHE A 361 5.32 7.28 -1.92
CA PHE A 361 5.24 6.46 -3.14
C PHE A 361 5.16 7.28 -4.43
N HIS A 362 4.63 8.50 -4.33
CA HIS A 362 4.53 9.44 -5.45
C HIS A 362 5.82 10.24 -5.71
N THR A 363 6.87 10.04 -4.92
CA THR A 363 8.16 10.72 -5.10
C THR A 363 8.99 10.01 -6.16
N VAL A 364 9.62 10.82 -7.02
CA VAL A 364 10.56 10.38 -8.06
C VAL A 364 11.94 10.95 -7.70
N PRO A 365 12.78 10.18 -6.97
CA PRO A 365 14.00 10.72 -6.36
C PRO A 365 15.15 10.92 -7.34
N THR A 366 15.10 10.30 -8.53
CA THR A 366 16.19 10.35 -9.53
C THR A 366 15.63 10.50 -10.95
N MET A 367 16.53 10.68 -11.92
CA MET A 367 16.15 10.68 -13.34
C MET A 367 16.10 9.27 -13.95
N ALA A 368 16.69 8.26 -13.29
CA ALA A 368 16.83 6.90 -13.82
C ALA A 368 15.61 6.03 -13.50
N TYR A 369 15.08 5.33 -14.50
CA TYR A 369 13.89 4.49 -14.39
C TYR A 369 14.06 3.35 -13.38
N ALA A 370 15.19 2.64 -13.42
CA ALA A 370 15.44 1.53 -12.51
C ALA A 370 15.61 2.00 -11.05
N ALA A 371 16.25 3.14 -10.82
CA ALA A 371 16.38 3.75 -9.49
C ALA A 371 15.02 4.16 -8.90
N ASN A 372 14.16 4.75 -9.73
CA ASN A 372 12.79 5.11 -9.33
C ASN A 372 11.92 3.87 -9.08
N SER A 373 12.12 2.81 -9.85
CA SER A 373 11.49 1.51 -9.61
C SER A 373 11.97 0.86 -8.29
N ALA A 374 13.27 0.97 -7.97
CA ALA A 374 13.82 0.53 -6.68
C ALA A 374 13.24 1.34 -5.51
N TRP A 375 13.06 2.66 -5.68
CA TRP A 375 12.39 3.50 -4.67
C TRP A 375 10.96 3.02 -4.39
N GLN A 376 10.18 2.73 -5.42
CA GLN A 376 8.82 2.18 -5.26
C GLN A 376 8.85 0.85 -4.49
N GLN A 377 9.81 -0.04 -4.79
CA GLN A 377 9.99 -1.30 -4.04
C GLN A 377 10.36 -1.07 -2.58
N LEU A 378 11.21 -0.10 -2.27
CA LEU A 378 11.58 0.26 -0.89
C LEU A 378 10.41 0.85 -0.11
N VAL A 379 9.55 1.62 -0.77
CA VAL A 379 8.32 2.14 -0.17
C VAL A 379 7.37 1.00 0.20
N ILE A 380 7.12 0.05 -0.70
CA ILE A 380 6.23 -1.08 -0.39
C ILE A 380 6.86 -2.04 0.63
N LEU A 381 8.17 -2.23 0.60
CA LEU A 381 8.90 -2.98 1.61
C LEU A 381 8.69 -2.37 3.00
N THR A 382 8.83 -1.04 3.12
CA THR A 382 8.59 -0.31 4.36
C THR A 382 7.13 -0.46 4.83
N HIS A 383 6.17 -0.35 3.92
CA HIS A 383 4.75 -0.56 4.22
C HIS A 383 4.50 -1.97 4.77
N ASN A 384 5.02 -3.00 4.11
CA ASN A 384 4.82 -4.38 4.52
C ASN A 384 5.52 -4.70 5.85
N LEU A 385 6.71 -4.17 6.10
CA LEU A 385 7.39 -4.27 7.39
C LEU A 385 6.58 -3.64 8.52
N LEU A 386 5.97 -2.46 8.29
CA LEU A 386 5.11 -1.80 9.27
C LEU A 386 3.77 -2.53 9.46
N THR A 387 3.26 -3.16 8.43
CA THR A 387 2.07 -4.01 8.50
C THR A 387 2.34 -5.25 9.33
N ASN A 388 3.43 -5.97 9.05
CA ASN A 388 3.88 -7.11 9.84
C ASN A 388 4.10 -6.74 11.30
N PHE A 389 4.82 -5.65 11.55
CA PHE A 389 5.07 -5.15 12.90
C PHE A 389 3.76 -4.95 13.68
N GLN A 390 2.76 -4.34 13.07
CA GLN A 390 1.46 -4.15 13.74
C GLN A 390 0.75 -5.47 14.01
N ILE A 391 0.73 -6.38 13.05
CA ILE A 391 0.05 -7.69 13.19
C ILE A 391 0.70 -8.50 14.31
N GLU A 392 2.01 -8.63 14.31
CA GLU A 392 2.76 -9.45 15.27
C GLU A 392 2.86 -8.81 16.67
N THR A 393 2.72 -7.48 16.77
CA THR A 393 2.65 -6.80 18.08
C THR A 393 1.22 -6.62 18.60
N GLY A 394 0.24 -7.32 18.04
CA GLY A 394 -1.11 -7.44 18.57
C GLY A 394 -2.09 -6.40 18.04
N ALA A 395 -2.11 -6.17 16.72
CA ALA A 395 -3.21 -5.45 16.08
C ALA A 395 -4.53 -6.17 16.39
N GLN A 396 -5.51 -5.39 16.86
CA GLN A 396 -6.83 -5.95 17.20
C GLN A 396 -7.55 -6.45 15.95
N PRO A 397 -8.33 -7.54 16.04
CA PRO A 397 -9.14 -7.97 14.93
C PRO A 397 -10.24 -6.95 14.63
N ARG A 398 -10.53 -6.76 13.38
CA ARG A 398 -11.65 -5.93 12.94
C ARG A 398 -12.96 -6.68 13.10
N ARG A 399 -14.01 -6.01 13.55
CA ARG A 399 -15.36 -6.58 13.54
C ARG A 399 -15.74 -6.97 12.10
N ARG A 400 -16.19 -8.21 11.90
CA ARG A 400 -16.60 -8.70 10.58
C ARG A 400 -17.71 -7.82 10.00
N SER A 401 -17.59 -7.48 8.72
CA SER A 401 -18.57 -6.68 7.99
C SER A 401 -18.53 -7.08 6.51
N ARG A 402 -19.68 -7.07 5.84
CA ARG A 402 -19.76 -7.32 4.39
C ARG A 402 -18.93 -6.32 3.56
N LYS A 403 -18.71 -5.11 4.09
CA LYS A 403 -17.98 -4.03 3.41
C LYS A 403 -16.46 -4.05 3.62
N HIS A 404 -15.96 -4.79 4.59
CA HIS A 404 -14.55 -4.77 4.97
C HIS A 404 -13.92 -6.16 4.86
N THR A 405 -12.99 -6.29 3.94
CA THR A 405 -12.21 -7.53 3.76
C THR A 405 -11.04 -7.60 4.76
N THR A 406 -10.45 -6.45 5.12
CA THR A 406 -9.27 -6.37 5.99
C THR A 406 -9.59 -6.89 7.40
N LEU A 407 -8.81 -7.86 7.85
CA LEU A 407 -8.99 -8.56 9.12
C LEU A 407 -8.45 -7.79 10.33
N PRO A 408 -7.19 -7.25 10.34
CA PRO A 408 -6.67 -6.47 11.46
C PRO A 408 -7.09 -5.00 11.40
N LEU A 409 -7.19 -4.36 12.56
CA LEU A 409 -7.28 -2.91 12.68
C LEU A 409 -5.86 -2.32 12.63
N LEU A 410 -5.46 -1.88 11.44
CA LEU A 410 -4.17 -1.27 11.21
C LEU A 410 -4.25 0.26 11.30
N GLN A 411 -3.24 0.84 11.93
CA GLN A 411 -3.04 2.29 11.96
C GLN A 411 -2.30 2.74 10.69
N THR A 412 -2.61 3.95 10.23
CA THR A 412 -1.84 4.57 9.14
C THR A 412 -0.40 4.85 9.58
N VAL A 413 0.50 4.98 8.61
CA VAL A 413 1.90 5.35 8.91
C VAL A 413 1.99 6.69 9.64
N GLN A 414 1.14 7.64 9.29
CA GLN A 414 1.07 8.96 9.95
C GLN A 414 0.67 8.81 11.43
N THR A 415 -0.34 7.96 11.71
CA THR A 415 -0.74 7.67 13.09
C THR A 415 0.38 6.98 13.86
N LEU A 416 1.05 5.99 13.25
CA LEU A 416 2.20 5.30 13.88
C LEU A 416 3.34 6.27 14.20
N ARG A 417 3.64 7.23 13.32
CA ARG A 417 4.64 8.27 13.61
C ARG A 417 4.24 9.05 14.84
N PHE A 418 3.01 9.55 14.87
CA PHE A 418 2.52 10.38 15.96
C PHE A 418 2.49 9.64 17.30
N VAL A 419 2.00 8.39 17.33
CA VAL A 419 1.82 7.67 18.60
C VAL A 419 3.05 6.89 19.06
N LEU A 420 3.92 6.46 18.13
CA LEU A 420 5.02 5.54 18.43
C LEU A 420 6.39 6.10 18.03
N PHE A 421 6.61 6.43 16.75
CA PHE A 421 7.97 6.70 16.25
C PHE A 421 8.52 8.04 16.71
N HIS A 422 7.73 9.12 16.64
CA HIS A 422 8.14 10.48 17.01
C HIS A 422 7.99 10.67 18.52
N ARG A 423 8.90 10.08 19.27
CA ARG A 423 8.97 10.23 20.73
C ARG A 423 10.38 10.68 21.12
N ALA A 424 10.45 11.83 21.75
CA ALA A 424 11.70 12.35 22.25
C ALA A 424 12.22 11.48 23.40
N ALA A 425 13.53 11.23 23.39
CA ALA A 425 14.22 10.53 24.46
C ALA A 425 15.68 10.98 24.57
N ALA A 426 16.24 10.93 25.76
CA ALA A 426 17.66 11.10 25.97
C ALA A 426 18.38 9.74 25.81
N PHE A 427 19.47 9.75 25.04
CA PHE A 427 20.35 8.59 24.93
C PHE A 427 21.40 8.67 26.04
N VAL A 428 21.28 7.81 27.05
CA VAL A 428 22.11 7.79 28.21
C VAL A 428 22.81 6.44 28.40
N ARG A 429 23.82 6.38 29.23
CA ARG A 429 24.58 5.14 29.55
C ARG A 429 24.73 4.93 31.03
N PRO A 430 23.66 4.72 31.81
CA PRO A 430 23.78 4.40 33.23
C PRO A 430 24.53 3.07 33.39
N ALA A 431 25.58 3.07 34.22
CA ALA A 431 26.46 1.90 34.43
C ALA A 431 26.97 1.28 33.11
N GLY A 432 27.30 2.11 32.09
CA GLY A 432 27.77 1.67 30.78
C GLY A 432 26.70 1.11 29.83
N LYS A 433 25.47 0.91 30.30
CA LYS A 433 24.37 0.33 29.50
C LYS A 433 23.68 1.38 28.60
N PRO A 434 23.68 1.19 27.25
CA PRO A 434 22.94 2.09 26.37
C PRO A 434 21.44 2.07 26.69
N THR A 435 20.89 3.21 27.06
CA THR A 435 19.50 3.34 27.55
C THR A 435 18.82 4.54 26.89
N LEU A 436 17.58 4.37 26.46
CA LEU A 436 16.71 5.48 26.04
C LEU A 436 15.81 5.88 27.22
N ARG A 437 15.98 7.11 27.69
CA ARG A 437 15.18 7.69 28.76
C ARG A 437 14.08 8.57 28.16
N LEU A 438 12.84 8.07 28.17
CA LEU A 438 11.66 8.80 27.71
C LEU A 438 11.03 9.60 28.84
N ALA A 439 10.29 10.66 28.49
CA ALA A 439 9.43 11.35 29.44
C ALA A 439 8.34 10.40 30.01
N ASN A 440 8.02 10.58 31.31
CA ASN A 440 7.03 9.74 31.98
C ASN A 440 5.60 10.11 31.56
N ASN A 441 5.15 9.57 30.42
CA ASN A 441 3.79 9.70 29.91
C ASN A 441 3.07 8.35 29.99
N ALA A 442 1.95 8.28 30.72
CA ALA A 442 1.24 7.03 31.00
C ALA A 442 0.78 6.29 29.72
N ALA A 443 0.32 7.02 28.69
CA ALA A 443 -0.11 6.42 27.43
C ALA A 443 1.07 5.84 26.66
N THR A 444 2.17 6.57 26.55
CA THR A 444 3.41 6.12 25.91
C THR A 444 3.99 4.92 26.65
N ARG A 445 4.04 4.97 27.98
CA ARG A 445 4.53 3.86 28.82
C ARG A 445 3.72 2.58 28.58
N ARG A 446 2.38 2.64 28.61
CA ARG A 446 1.51 1.49 28.35
C ARG A 446 1.75 0.92 26.95
N LEU A 447 1.83 1.76 25.92
CA LEU A 447 2.09 1.34 24.56
C LEU A 447 3.44 0.63 24.42
N TYR A 448 4.52 1.26 24.93
CA TYR A 448 5.88 0.73 24.82
C TYR A 448 6.03 -0.58 25.59
N SER A 449 5.50 -0.67 26.83
CA SER A 449 5.53 -1.92 27.61
C SER A 449 4.80 -3.05 26.89
N ARG A 450 3.60 -2.80 26.32
CA ARG A 450 2.86 -3.79 25.55
C ARG A 450 3.66 -4.29 24.34
N LEU A 451 4.27 -3.37 23.57
CA LEU A 451 5.08 -3.71 22.41
C LEU A 451 6.34 -4.50 22.82
N GLN A 452 7.01 -4.12 23.89
CA GLN A 452 8.18 -4.86 24.42
C GLN A 452 7.81 -6.30 24.81
N HIS A 453 6.69 -6.51 25.50
CA HIS A 453 6.22 -7.85 25.84
C HIS A 453 5.84 -8.68 24.60
N ALA A 454 5.20 -8.06 23.60
CA ALA A 454 4.90 -8.75 22.36
C ALA A 454 6.16 -9.19 21.61
N LEU A 455 7.15 -8.30 21.51
CA LEU A 455 8.44 -8.58 20.85
C LEU A 455 9.28 -9.63 21.61
N ALA A 456 9.21 -9.65 22.94
CA ALA A 456 9.91 -10.66 23.74
C ALA A 456 9.33 -12.08 23.57
N ARG A 457 8.03 -12.18 23.24
CA ARG A 457 7.38 -13.48 22.95
C ARG A 457 7.64 -13.97 21.52
N ALA A 458 7.98 -13.06 20.60
CA ALA A 458 8.28 -13.39 19.23
C ALA A 458 9.78 -13.67 18.96
N ALA A 459 10.66 -13.38 19.93
CA ALA A 459 12.10 -13.63 19.92
C ALA A 459 12.43 -15.03 20.46
#